data_969952ed3db6a0f10c380edb3b41ee7d
#
_entry.id   969952ed3db6a0f10c380edb3b41ee7d
#
_cell.length_a   1.000
_cell.length_b   1.000
_cell.length_c   1.000
_cell.angle_alpha   90.00
_cell.angle_beta   90.00
_cell.angle_gamma   90.00
#
_symmetry.space_group_name_H-M   'P 1'
#
loop_
_entity.id
_entity.type
_entity.pdbx_description
1 polymer ?
#
loop_
_entity_poly.entity_id
_entity_poly.type
_entity_poly.pdbx_seq_one_letter_code
_entity_poly.pdbx_strand_id
1 'polypeptide(L)'
;MDEEYDAIVLGTGLKECILSGMLSVSGKKVLHVDRNKYYGGESASITPLEELFTRFGAPAPDECYGRGRDWNVDLIPKFLMANGSLVKLLIHTGVTRYLEFKSVEGSYVYKGGKISKVPVDQKEALASDLMGMFEKRRFRNFLIYVQDVREDDPKTWKDMDPHTCTMQQIYDKFGLDKNTQDFTGHALALYRDDEYLNQTAIQTVRRIKLYSDSLARYGKSPYLYPMYGLGELPQGFARLSAIYGGTYMLDKPIDEIVMEDGRVVGVRSGKEIAKCKQVYCDPSYVPDKVEKTGQVIRCICLMDHPVPNTRDALSTQIIIPQKQVGRKSDIYVSLVSYTHQVAAKGWFIAMVSTTVETDNPENEIKPGLDLLGPIRQKFVSVSDYYEPTDDGIQSQIFISASYDATTHFETTCLDVLDIFRRGTGEDFDFSKVKLDLGDEEQ
;
A
#
# COMPACT_ATOMS: atom_id res chain seq x y z
N MET A 1 14.92 -29.26 6.54
CA MET A 1 15.30 -28.40 5.39
C MET A 1 16.10 -29.15 4.29
N ASP A 2 16.14 -30.46 4.30
CA ASP A 2 17.01 -31.22 3.37
C ASP A 2 16.41 -31.50 1.99
N GLU A 3 15.49 -30.67 1.54
CA GLU A 3 14.83 -30.79 0.25
C GLU A 3 15.28 -29.71 -0.72
N GLU A 4 15.03 -29.93 -2.00
CA GLU A 4 15.23 -28.94 -3.06
C GLU A 4 13.93 -28.21 -3.35
N TYR A 5 14.01 -26.86 -3.47
CA TYR A 5 12.90 -25.96 -3.74
C TYR A 5 13.14 -25.16 -5.03
N ASP A 6 12.06 -24.77 -5.70
CA ASP A 6 12.18 -23.81 -6.79
C ASP A 6 12.51 -22.42 -6.26
N ALA A 7 11.86 -22.04 -5.14
CA ALA A 7 12.08 -20.74 -4.50
C ALA A 7 12.09 -20.86 -2.97
N ILE A 8 12.97 -20.08 -2.34
CA ILE A 8 12.93 -19.82 -0.89
C ILE A 8 12.58 -18.36 -0.68
N VAL A 9 11.58 -18.11 0.17
CA VAL A 9 11.13 -16.77 0.56
C VAL A 9 11.55 -16.50 2.00
N LEU A 10 12.26 -15.39 2.25
CA LEU A 10 12.75 -15.00 3.57
C LEU A 10 12.04 -13.75 4.07
N GLY A 11 11.45 -13.87 5.26
CA GLY A 11 10.60 -12.85 5.86
C GLY A 11 9.12 -13.08 5.56
N THR A 12 8.25 -12.75 6.53
CA THR A 12 6.79 -12.87 6.39
C THR A 12 6.11 -11.51 6.25
N GLY A 13 6.81 -10.50 5.75
CA GLY A 13 6.22 -9.25 5.32
C GLY A 13 5.14 -9.50 4.26
N LEU A 14 4.23 -8.54 4.09
CA LEU A 14 3.11 -8.74 3.16
C LEU A 14 3.60 -8.98 1.71
N LYS A 15 4.64 -8.29 1.26
CA LYS A 15 5.22 -8.47 -0.09
C LYS A 15 5.71 -9.91 -0.29
N GLU A 16 6.46 -10.41 0.68
CA GLU A 16 7.03 -11.76 0.68
C GLU A 16 5.92 -12.82 0.69
N CYS A 17 4.90 -12.61 1.51
CA CYS A 17 3.75 -13.54 1.57
C CYS A 17 2.94 -13.55 0.26
N ILE A 18 2.73 -12.39 -0.37
CA ILE A 18 2.07 -12.32 -1.70
C ILE A 18 2.91 -13.07 -2.74
N LEU A 19 4.23 -12.81 -2.81
CA LEU A 19 5.14 -13.49 -3.74
C LEU A 19 5.12 -15.01 -3.54
N SER A 20 5.20 -15.45 -2.29
CA SER A 20 5.10 -16.87 -1.94
C SER A 20 3.79 -17.50 -2.42
N GLY A 21 2.67 -16.79 -2.21
CA GLY A 21 1.35 -17.24 -2.69
C GLY A 21 1.29 -17.32 -4.21
N MET A 22 1.75 -16.29 -4.92
CA MET A 22 1.79 -16.24 -6.39
C MET A 22 2.64 -17.38 -6.97
N LEU A 23 3.83 -17.60 -6.42
CA LEU A 23 4.74 -18.68 -6.85
C LEU A 23 4.12 -20.05 -6.60
N SER A 24 3.51 -20.27 -5.43
CA SER A 24 2.86 -21.53 -5.09
C SER A 24 1.70 -21.86 -6.02
N VAL A 25 0.82 -20.87 -6.30
CA VAL A 25 -0.30 -21.02 -7.26
C VAL A 25 0.20 -21.30 -8.68
N SER A 26 1.37 -20.75 -9.04
CA SER A 26 2.03 -21.02 -10.32
C SER A 26 2.74 -22.41 -10.38
N GLY A 27 2.56 -23.26 -9.36
CA GLY A 27 3.10 -24.61 -9.33
C GLY A 27 4.56 -24.70 -8.90
N LYS A 28 5.14 -23.65 -8.34
CA LYS A 28 6.51 -23.68 -7.80
C LYS A 28 6.52 -24.32 -6.42
N LYS A 29 7.53 -25.15 -6.13
CA LYS A 29 7.79 -25.67 -4.80
C LYS A 29 8.47 -24.59 -3.97
N VAL A 30 7.74 -24.04 -2.98
CA VAL A 30 8.17 -22.88 -2.18
C VAL A 30 8.44 -23.29 -0.73
N LEU A 31 9.61 -22.88 -0.21
CA LEU A 31 9.89 -22.82 1.22
C LEU A 31 9.86 -21.38 1.67
N HIS A 32 9.06 -21.05 2.69
CA HIS A 32 8.95 -19.71 3.27
C HIS A 32 9.45 -19.72 4.71
N VAL A 33 10.43 -18.90 5.03
CA VAL A 33 11.11 -18.91 6.33
C VAL A 33 11.09 -17.52 6.94
N ASP A 34 10.83 -17.41 8.24
CA ASP A 34 10.99 -16.17 8.99
C ASP A 34 11.78 -16.41 10.26
N ARG A 35 12.68 -15.49 10.59
CA ARG A 35 13.42 -15.46 11.85
C ARG A 35 12.54 -15.15 13.06
N ASN A 36 11.39 -14.49 12.83
CA ASN A 36 10.43 -14.12 13.86
C ASN A 36 9.43 -15.25 14.13
N LYS A 37 8.79 -15.19 15.31
CA LYS A 37 7.71 -16.10 15.72
C LYS A 37 6.33 -15.66 15.24
N TYR A 38 6.23 -14.49 14.60
CA TYR A 38 5.00 -13.85 14.16
C TYR A 38 5.09 -13.45 12.70
N TYR A 39 3.93 -13.28 12.08
CA TYR A 39 3.82 -12.82 10.70
C TYR A 39 3.88 -11.30 10.58
N GLY A 40 4.31 -10.80 9.42
CA GLY A 40 4.19 -9.40 9.03
C GLY A 40 5.49 -8.60 9.11
N GLY A 41 6.52 -9.06 9.84
CA GLY A 41 7.79 -8.35 9.93
C GLY A 41 7.62 -6.88 10.34
N GLU A 42 8.11 -5.94 9.51
CA GLU A 42 7.97 -4.50 9.73
C GLU A 42 6.50 -4.01 9.60
N SER A 43 5.69 -4.68 8.79
CA SER A 43 4.28 -4.37 8.56
C SER A 43 3.33 -5.14 9.48
N ALA A 44 3.84 -5.69 10.59
CA ALA A 44 3.05 -6.47 11.52
C ALA A 44 1.89 -5.65 12.15
N SER A 45 0.83 -6.36 12.49
CA SER A 45 -0.23 -5.86 13.36
C SER A 45 0.09 -6.22 14.81
N ILE A 46 -0.01 -5.26 15.71
CA ILE A 46 0.34 -5.43 17.13
C ILE A 46 -0.92 -5.61 17.97
N THR A 47 -0.98 -6.71 18.69
CA THR A 47 -2.01 -7.03 19.66
C THR A 47 -1.37 -7.85 20.81
N PRO A 48 -1.74 -7.63 22.08
CA PRO A 48 -2.66 -6.60 22.59
C PRO A 48 -2.03 -5.19 22.62
N LEU A 49 -2.82 -4.17 23.00
CA LEU A 49 -2.37 -2.76 23.01
C LEU A 49 -1.11 -2.55 23.88
N GLU A 50 -0.98 -3.27 24.98
CA GLU A 50 0.17 -3.23 25.90
C GLU A 50 1.50 -3.53 25.19
N GLU A 51 1.48 -4.38 24.18
CA GLU A 51 2.63 -4.69 23.31
C GLU A 51 3.08 -3.47 22.50
N LEU A 52 2.13 -2.65 22.01
CA LEU A 52 2.44 -1.41 21.30
C LEU A 52 3.16 -0.42 22.22
N PHE A 53 2.63 -0.23 23.44
CA PHE A 53 3.24 0.66 24.44
C PHE A 53 4.65 0.19 24.81
N THR A 54 4.81 -1.12 25.04
CA THR A 54 6.11 -1.73 25.35
C THR A 54 7.12 -1.53 24.20
N ARG A 55 6.69 -1.75 22.97
CA ARG A 55 7.53 -1.59 21.76
C ARG A 55 8.09 -0.19 21.61
N PHE A 56 7.32 0.82 21.99
CA PHE A 56 7.73 2.23 21.92
C PHE A 56 8.29 2.78 23.24
N GLY A 57 8.49 1.92 24.25
CA GLY A 57 9.01 2.33 25.55
C GLY A 57 8.10 3.29 26.33
N ALA A 58 6.79 3.27 26.02
CA ALA A 58 5.80 4.07 26.72
C ALA A 58 5.30 3.37 28.00
N PRO A 59 4.83 4.12 29.02
CA PRO A 59 4.16 3.54 30.19
C PRO A 59 2.96 2.69 29.76
N ALA A 60 2.60 1.69 30.58
CA ALA A 60 1.42 0.86 30.30
C ALA A 60 0.16 1.69 30.03
N PRO A 61 -0.72 1.26 29.11
CA PRO A 61 -1.92 2.01 28.77
C PRO A 61 -2.87 2.12 29.96
N ASP A 62 -3.54 3.27 30.10
CA ASP A 62 -4.56 3.50 31.09
C ASP A 62 -5.82 2.66 30.83
N GLU A 63 -6.63 2.44 31.85
CA GLU A 63 -7.92 1.72 31.77
C GLU A 63 -8.91 2.38 30.78
N CYS A 64 -8.76 3.66 30.47
CA CYS A 64 -9.61 4.38 29.50
C CYS A 64 -9.55 3.79 28.07
N TYR A 65 -8.47 3.11 27.72
CA TYR A 65 -8.34 2.44 26.41
C TYR A 65 -9.15 1.13 26.31
N GLY A 66 -9.77 0.68 27.41
CA GLY A 66 -10.50 -0.57 27.45
C GLY A 66 -9.58 -1.80 27.51
N ARG A 67 -10.01 -2.91 26.94
CA ARG A 67 -9.22 -4.15 26.99
C ARG A 67 -8.19 -4.16 25.86
N GLY A 68 -6.93 -4.41 26.17
CA GLY A 68 -5.83 -4.46 25.20
C GLY A 68 -6.07 -5.42 24.04
N ARG A 69 -6.76 -6.54 24.28
CA ARG A 69 -7.11 -7.52 23.24
C ARG A 69 -8.14 -7.05 22.19
N ASP A 70 -8.82 -5.93 22.44
CA ASP A 70 -9.77 -5.33 21.51
C ASP A 70 -9.04 -4.41 20.48
N TRP A 71 -7.70 -4.35 20.59
CA TRP A 71 -6.85 -3.57 19.70
C TRP A 71 -6.00 -4.46 18.80
N ASN A 72 -5.88 -4.04 17.54
CA ASN A 72 -5.01 -4.64 16.56
C ASN A 72 -4.41 -3.54 15.69
N VAL A 73 -3.25 -3.04 16.11
CA VAL A 73 -2.65 -1.82 15.56
C VAL A 73 -1.65 -2.15 14.48
N ASP A 74 -1.94 -1.79 13.24
CA ASP A 74 -1.02 -1.95 12.12
C ASP A 74 0.12 -0.93 12.20
N LEU A 75 1.36 -1.41 12.12
CA LEU A 75 2.54 -0.54 12.12
C LEU A 75 2.70 0.25 10.82
N ILE A 76 2.24 -0.32 9.70
CA ILE A 76 2.27 0.30 8.38
C ILE A 76 0.90 0.12 7.71
N PRO A 77 -0.14 0.85 8.16
CA PRO A 77 -1.47 0.73 7.60
C PRO A 77 -1.49 1.26 6.16
N LYS A 78 -2.10 0.48 5.25
CA LYS A 78 -2.30 0.86 3.86
C LYS A 78 -3.69 0.41 3.40
N PHE A 79 -4.38 1.29 2.67
CA PHE A 79 -5.68 0.99 2.08
C PHE A 79 -5.54 0.26 0.75
N LEU A 80 -6.48 -0.62 0.45
CA LEU A 80 -6.57 -1.30 -0.82
C LEU A 80 -7.48 -0.50 -1.77
N MET A 81 -7.04 -0.30 -3.01
CA MET A 81 -7.95 0.19 -4.06
C MET A 81 -8.94 -0.93 -4.41
N ALA A 82 -10.25 -0.63 -4.40
CA ALA A 82 -11.30 -1.63 -4.58
C ALA A 82 -11.28 -2.37 -5.94
N ASN A 83 -10.63 -1.79 -6.95
CA ASN A 83 -10.35 -2.41 -8.24
C ASN A 83 -8.84 -2.57 -8.53
N GLY A 84 -8.00 -2.38 -7.50
CA GLY A 84 -6.55 -2.41 -7.59
C GLY A 84 -5.96 -3.81 -7.79
N SER A 85 -4.67 -3.83 -8.08
CA SER A 85 -3.94 -5.08 -8.33
C SER A 85 -3.97 -6.03 -7.15
N LEU A 86 -3.86 -5.51 -5.90
CA LEU A 86 -3.94 -6.37 -4.71
C LEU A 86 -5.30 -7.05 -4.57
N VAL A 87 -6.41 -6.34 -4.79
CA VAL A 87 -7.75 -6.93 -4.74
C VAL A 87 -7.92 -7.99 -5.84
N LYS A 88 -7.39 -7.73 -7.04
CA LYS A 88 -7.38 -8.72 -8.12
C LYS A 88 -6.56 -9.96 -7.75
N LEU A 89 -5.39 -9.79 -7.13
CA LEU A 89 -4.57 -10.88 -6.61
C LEU A 89 -5.30 -11.68 -5.54
N LEU A 90 -5.93 -11.02 -4.57
CA LEU A 90 -6.71 -11.66 -3.50
C LEU A 90 -7.87 -12.49 -4.06
N ILE A 91 -8.57 -11.97 -5.06
CA ILE A 91 -9.68 -12.68 -5.74
C ILE A 91 -9.11 -13.88 -6.51
N HIS A 92 -8.05 -13.65 -7.29
CA HIS A 92 -7.42 -14.70 -8.10
C HIS A 92 -6.94 -15.88 -7.27
N THR A 93 -6.25 -15.57 -6.20
CA THR A 93 -5.68 -16.59 -5.31
C THR A 93 -6.73 -17.22 -4.40
N GLY A 94 -7.95 -16.67 -4.34
CA GLY A 94 -9.00 -17.14 -3.43
C GLY A 94 -8.75 -16.78 -1.95
N VAL A 95 -7.74 -15.96 -1.65
CA VAL A 95 -7.43 -15.49 -0.28
C VAL A 95 -8.60 -14.71 0.32
N THR A 96 -9.43 -14.06 -0.51
CA THR A 96 -10.66 -13.37 -0.09
C THR A 96 -11.63 -14.25 0.72
N ARG A 97 -11.57 -15.56 0.55
CA ARG A 97 -12.43 -16.49 1.32
C ARG A 97 -12.10 -16.50 2.81
N TYR A 98 -10.96 -16.00 3.22
CA TYR A 98 -10.47 -15.98 4.60
C TYR A 98 -10.51 -14.59 5.22
N LEU A 99 -10.90 -13.57 4.47
CA LEU A 99 -10.77 -12.17 4.84
C LEU A 99 -12.08 -11.42 4.62
N GLU A 100 -12.40 -10.57 5.56
CA GLU A 100 -13.51 -9.63 5.45
C GLU A 100 -12.96 -8.22 5.26
N PHE A 101 -13.61 -7.43 4.39
CA PHE A 101 -13.21 -6.06 4.09
C PHE A 101 -14.37 -5.10 4.29
N LYS A 102 -14.04 -3.90 4.71
CA LYS A 102 -14.99 -2.80 4.81
C LYS A 102 -14.50 -1.60 4.00
N SER A 103 -15.43 -0.92 3.31
CA SER A 103 -15.11 0.30 2.59
C SER A 103 -14.74 1.43 3.54
N VAL A 104 -13.71 2.20 3.19
CA VAL A 104 -13.34 3.44 3.86
C VAL A 104 -14.39 4.50 3.56
N GLU A 105 -14.81 5.28 4.57
CA GLU A 105 -15.97 6.17 4.44
C GLU A 105 -15.69 7.45 3.66
N GLY A 106 -14.44 7.92 3.64
CA GLY A 106 -14.11 9.13 2.91
C GLY A 106 -12.66 9.25 2.48
N SER A 107 -12.47 9.86 1.31
CA SER A 107 -11.18 10.33 0.81
C SER A 107 -11.19 11.84 0.80
N TYR A 108 -10.11 12.46 1.29
CA TYR A 108 -9.98 13.90 1.45
C TYR A 108 -8.65 14.38 0.90
N VAL A 109 -8.62 15.63 0.50
CA VAL A 109 -7.40 16.33 0.09
C VAL A 109 -7.27 17.66 0.82
N TYR A 110 -6.05 17.99 1.22
CA TYR A 110 -5.73 19.26 1.87
C TYR A 110 -5.47 20.34 0.83
N LYS A 111 -6.13 21.49 0.99
CA LYS A 111 -5.95 22.64 0.15
C LYS A 111 -6.16 23.93 0.94
N GLY A 112 -5.18 24.82 0.93
CA GLY A 112 -5.32 26.17 1.50
C GLY A 112 -5.73 26.21 2.98
N GLY A 113 -5.17 25.33 3.81
CA GLY A 113 -5.46 25.27 5.25
C GLY A 113 -6.67 24.42 5.65
N LYS A 114 -7.35 23.77 4.69
CA LYS A 114 -8.57 23.00 4.93
C LYS A 114 -8.50 21.65 4.23
N ILE A 115 -9.22 20.68 4.76
CA ILE A 115 -9.49 19.42 4.06
C ILE A 115 -10.83 19.51 3.34
N SER A 116 -10.87 18.98 2.13
CA SER A 116 -12.09 18.89 1.33
C SER A 116 -12.28 17.45 0.89
N LYS A 117 -13.52 16.96 0.95
CA LYS A 117 -13.86 15.62 0.50
C LYS A 117 -13.64 15.49 -1.00
N VAL A 118 -13.00 14.41 -1.45
CA VAL A 118 -12.95 14.05 -2.86
C VAL A 118 -14.37 13.62 -3.28
N PRO A 119 -14.97 14.30 -4.27
CA PRO A 119 -16.35 14.00 -4.67
C PRO A 119 -16.50 12.57 -5.18
N VAL A 120 -17.56 11.90 -4.76
CA VAL A 120 -17.88 10.53 -5.21
C VAL A 120 -18.91 10.50 -6.34
N ASP A 121 -19.66 11.60 -6.52
CA ASP A 121 -20.67 11.74 -7.56
C ASP A 121 -20.76 13.18 -8.09
N GLN A 122 -21.62 13.39 -9.10
CA GLN A 122 -21.81 14.71 -9.70
C GLN A 122 -22.42 15.74 -8.72
N LYS A 123 -23.25 15.30 -7.78
CA LYS A 123 -23.90 16.18 -6.79
C LYS A 123 -22.84 16.69 -5.80
N GLU A 124 -21.98 15.81 -5.28
CA GLU A 124 -20.86 16.20 -4.42
C GLU A 124 -19.85 17.07 -5.19
N ALA A 125 -19.58 16.76 -6.46
CA ALA A 125 -18.68 17.58 -7.28
C ALA A 125 -19.21 19.02 -7.48
N LEU A 126 -20.51 19.20 -7.66
CA LEU A 126 -21.13 20.53 -7.76
C LEU A 126 -21.05 21.29 -6.42
N ALA A 127 -21.25 20.61 -5.31
CA ALA A 127 -21.21 21.18 -3.97
C ALA A 127 -19.80 21.38 -3.40
N SER A 128 -18.77 20.77 -4.02
CA SER A 128 -17.39 20.80 -3.51
C SER A 128 -16.76 22.19 -3.62
N ASP A 129 -15.96 22.56 -2.61
CA ASP A 129 -15.17 23.79 -2.58
C ASP A 129 -13.78 23.63 -3.23
N LEU A 130 -13.45 22.44 -3.73
CA LEU A 130 -12.14 22.14 -4.32
C LEU A 130 -11.84 23.02 -5.53
N MET A 131 -12.86 23.40 -6.30
CA MET A 131 -12.71 24.10 -7.57
C MET A 131 -13.78 25.15 -7.75
N GLY A 132 -13.45 26.27 -8.41
CA GLY A 132 -14.43 27.26 -8.89
C GLY A 132 -15.28 26.71 -10.02
N MET A 133 -16.38 27.39 -10.35
CA MET A 133 -17.39 26.91 -11.30
C MET A 133 -16.82 26.62 -12.70
N PHE A 134 -15.95 27.50 -13.21
CA PHE A 134 -15.33 27.32 -14.54
C PHE A 134 -14.33 26.16 -14.53
N GLU A 135 -13.60 26.01 -13.44
CA GLU A 135 -12.65 24.93 -13.28
C GLU A 135 -13.34 23.58 -13.17
N LYS A 136 -14.48 23.48 -12.46
CA LYS A 136 -15.33 22.28 -12.44
C LYS A 136 -15.73 21.82 -13.84
N ARG A 137 -16.06 22.77 -14.75
CA ARG A 137 -16.41 22.44 -16.13
C ARG A 137 -15.20 21.90 -16.91
N ARG A 138 -14.02 22.52 -16.75
CA ARG A 138 -12.78 22.06 -17.39
C ARG A 138 -12.38 20.68 -16.90
N PHE A 139 -12.39 20.50 -15.58
CA PHE A 139 -12.10 19.22 -14.94
C PHE A 139 -13.08 18.11 -15.36
N ARG A 140 -14.37 18.41 -15.44
CA ARG A 140 -15.37 17.45 -15.97
C ARG A 140 -15.05 17.02 -17.40
N ASN A 141 -14.70 17.98 -18.27
CA ASN A 141 -14.36 17.67 -19.67
C ASN A 141 -13.09 16.80 -19.74
N PHE A 142 -12.12 17.07 -18.88
CA PHE A 142 -10.91 16.26 -18.74
C PHE A 142 -11.25 14.83 -18.25
N LEU A 143 -12.10 14.67 -17.23
CA LEU A 143 -12.48 13.33 -16.74
C LEU A 143 -13.26 12.55 -17.82
N ILE A 144 -14.12 13.20 -18.60
CA ILE A 144 -14.80 12.55 -19.74
C ILE A 144 -13.76 12.07 -20.77
N TYR A 145 -12.76 12.90 -21.10
CA TYR A 145 -11.66 12.48 -21.97
C TYR A 145 -10.94 11.24 -21.40
N VAL A 146 -10.56 11.27 -20.12
CA VAL A 146 -9.87 10.13 -19.46
C VAL A 146 -10.71 8.86 -19.54
N GLN A 147 -12.04 8.95 -19.32
CA GLN A 147 -12.92 7.78 -19.38
C GLN A 147 -13.08 7.24 -20.80
N ASP A 148 -13.17 8.12 -21.80
CA ASP A 148 -13.38 7.76 -23.20
C ASP A 148 -12.12 7.17 -23.87
N VAL A 149 -10.91 7.56 -23.44
CA VAL A 149 -9.65 7.11 -24.03
C VAL A 149 -9.54 5.57 -24.00
N ARG A 150 -9.31 4.98 -25.16
CA ARG A 150 -8.93 3.57 -25.34
C ARG A 150 -7.51 3.53 -25.90
N GLU A 151 -6.67 2.69 -25.33
CA GLU A 151 -5.25 2.64 -25.66
C GLU A 151 -4.98 2.20 -27.10
N ASP A 152 -5.86 1.36 -27.64
CA ASP A 152 -5.81 0.76 -28.96
C ASP A 152 -6.65 1.49 -30.01
N ASP A 153 -7.39 2.56 -29.63
CA ASP A 153 -8.28 3.29 -30.55
C ASP A 153 -7.94 4.78 -30.62
N PRO A 154 -7.11 5.21 -31.59
CA PRO A 154 -6.74 6.62 -31.78
C PRO A 154 -7.90 7.59 -31.93
N LYS A 155 -9.08 7.13 -32.35
CA LYS A 155 -10.26 8.00 -32.48
C LYS A 155 -10.75 8.56 -31.15
N THR A 156 -10.39 7.89 -30.05
CA THR A 156 -10.78 8.31 -28.70
C THR A 156 -9.85 9.35 -28.10
N TRP A 157 -8.69 9.61 -28.71
CA TRP A 157 -7.61 10.43 -28.13
C TRP A 157 -7.82 11.95 -28.28
N LYS A 158 -8.80 12.38 -29.10
CA LYS A 158 -9.13 13.81 -29.30
C LYS A 158 -7.91 14.66 -29.66
N ASP A 159 -7.08 14.18 -30.59
CA ASP A 159 -5.82 14.78 -31.06
C ASP A 159 -4.70 14.85 -29.98
N MET A 160 -4.82 14.08 -28.91
CA MET A 160 -3.82 13.98 -27.85
C MET A 160 -3.48 12.51 -27.60
N ASP A 161 -2.48 12.01 -28.30
CA ASP A 161 -2.00 10.64 -28.10
C ASP A 161 -1.39 10.47 -26.70
N PRO A 162 -2.02 9.69 -25.80
CA PRO A 162 -1.54 9.54 -24.44
C PRO A 162 -0.21 8.78 -24.33
N HIS A 163 0.23 8.11 -25.40
CA HIS A 163 1.51 7.41 -25.45
C HIS A 163 2.69 8.33 -25.81
N THR A 164 2.42 9.47 -26.41
CA THR A 164 3.45 10.42 -26.84
C THR A 164 3.37 11.77 -26.15
N CYS A 165 2.14 12.24 -25.83
CA CYS A 165 1.95 13.50 -25.12
C CYS A 165 2.33 13.36 -23.64
N THR A 166 2.94 14.40 -23.06
CA THR A 166 3.17 14.47 -21.61
C THR A 166 1.86 14.76 -20.88
N MET A 167 1.81 14.41 -19.59
CA MET A 167 0.63 14.73 -18.79
C MET A 167 0.40 16.25 -18.66
N GLN A 168 1.48 17.06 -18.59
CA GLN A 168 1.37 18.51 -18.58
C GLN A 168 0.69 19.03 -19.87
N GLN A 169 1.05 18.52 -21.04
CA GLN A 169 0.42 18.93 -22.30
C GLN A 169 -1.08 18.62 -22.32
N ILE A 170 -1.50 17.50 -21.75
CA ILE A 170 -2.93 17.17 -21.62
C ILE A 170 -3.63 18.12 -20.66
N TYR A 171 -3.05 18.40 -19.50
CA TYR A 171 -3.61 19.37 -18.56
C TYR A 171 -3.77 20.77 -19.19
N ASP A 172 -2.76 21.22 -19.93
CA ASP A 172 -2.78 22.51 -20.63
C ASP A 172 -3.88 22.57 -21.71
N LYS A 173 -4.08 21.47 -22.48
CA LYS A 173 -5.16 21.34 -23.46
C LYS A 173 -6.54 21.53 -22.84
N PHE A 174 -6.75 20.97 -21.65
CA PHE A 174 -8.02 21.11 -20.92
C PHE A 174 -8.07 22.41 -20.08
N GLY A 175 -6.98 23.16 -20.00
CA GLY A 175 -6.86 24.44 -19.27
C GLY A 175 -7.02 24.29 -17.76
N LEU A 176 -6.56 23.14 -17.19
CA LEU A 176 -6.62 22.90 -15.76
C LEU A 176 -5.61 23.79 -15.02
N ASP A 177 -6.08 24.44 -13.94
CA ASP A 177 -5.18 25.20 -13.07
C ASP A 177 -4.27 24.28 -12.23
N LYS A 178 -3.21 24.84 -11.66
CA LYS A 178 -2.21 24.08 -10.90
C LYS A 178 -2.80 23.35 -9.70
N ASN A 179 -3.78 23.94 -9.02
CA ASN A 179 -4.42 23.27 -7.88
C ASN A 179 -5.22 22.04 -8.33
N THR A 180 -5.89 22.13 -9.49
CA THR A 180 -6.62 21.01 -10.09
C THR A 180 -5.67 19.93 -10.60
N GLN A 181 -4.51 20.34 -11.15
CA GLN A 181 -3.44 19.40 -11.53
C GLN A 181 -2.87 18.68 -10.31
N ASP A 182 -2.53 19.40 -9.23
CA ASP A 182 -2.05 18.82 -7.96
C ASP A 182 -3.09 17.84 -7.38
N PHE A 183 -4.36 18.26 -7.30
CA PHE A 183 -5.45 17.39 -6.86
C PHE A 183 -5.56 16.12 -7.71
N THR A 184 -5.49 16.25 -9.03
CA THR A 184 -5.60 15.12 -9.96
C THR A 184 -4.42 14.16 -9.82
N GLY A 185 -3.21 14.70 -9.76
CA GLY A 185 -1.99 13.90 -9.66
C GLY A 185 -1.84 13.17 -8.33
N HIS A 186 -2.05 13.89 -7.22
CA HIS A 186 -1.77 13.35 -5.90
C HIS A 186 -2.98 12.62 -5.26
N ALA A 187 -4.21 13.12 -5.45
CA ALA A 187 -5.38 12.53 -4.80
C ALA A 187 -6.15 11.51 -5.69
N LEU A 188 -6.05 11.58 -7.01
CA LEU A 188 -6.70 10.62 -7.91
C LEU A 188 -5.70 9.64 -8.54
N ALA A 189 -4.61 10.14 -9.14
CA ALA A 189 -3.60 9.28 -9.77
C ALA A 189 -2.56 8.75 -8.77
N LEU A 190 -2.53 9.25 -7.53
CA LEU A 190 -1.73 8.77 -6.40
C LEU A 190 -0.22 8.80 -6.69
N TYR A 191 0.25 9.86 -7.35
CA TYR A 191 1.67 10.15 -7.48
C TYR A 191 2.22 10.75 -6.18
N ARG A 192 3.49 10.51 -5.92
CA ARG A 192 4.19 11.00 -4.70
C ARG A 192 4.93 12.33 -4.94
N ASP A 193 5.11 12.67 -6.21
CA ASP A 193 5.85 13.84 -6.71
C ASP A 193 5.28 14.31 -8.04
N ASP A 194 5.87 15.35 -8.64
CA ASP A 194 5.41 15.96 -9.89
C ASP A 194 6.16 15.46 -11.15
N GLU A 195 7.03 14.47 -11.04
CA GLU A 195 7.80 13.97 -12.19
C GLU A 195 6.89 13.43 -13.29
N TYR A 196 5.73 12.89 -12.93
CA TYR A 196 4.73 12.37 -13.86
C TYR A 196 4.23 13.42 -14.87
N LEU A 197 4.32 14.72 -14.56
CA LEU A 197 3.90 15.80 -15.46
C LEU A 197 4.70 15.79 -16.77
N ASN A 198 5.97 15.38 -16.71
CA ASN A 198 6.88 15.29 -17.84
C ASN A 198 6.93 13.91 -18.49
N GLN A 199 6.23 12.95 -17.93
CA GLN A 199 6.12 11.58 -18.48
C GLN A 199 4.92 11.47 -19.41
N THR A 200 4.89 10.39 -20.23
CA THR A 200 3.76 10.10 -21.09
C THR A 200 2.47 9.91 -20.29
N ALA A 201 1.38 10.46 -20.79
CA ALA A 201 0.13 10.55 -20.04
C ALA A 201 -0.58 9.22 -19.81
N ILE A 202 -0.25 8.20 -20.58
CA ILE A 202 -0.97 6.91 -20.54
C ILE A 202 -1.04 6.30 -19.15
N GLN A 203 0.05 6.38 -18.36
CA GLN A 203 0.08 5.84 -17.00
C GLN A 203 -0.86 6.62 -16.07
N THR A 204 -0.89 7.95 -16.21
CA THR A 204 -1.80 8.79 -15.41
C THR A 204 -3.25 8.52 -15.78
N VAL A 205 -3.56 8.36 -17.06
CA VAL A 205 -4.91 7.98 -17.53
C VAL A 205 -5.34 6.65 -16.90
N ARG A 206 -4.47 5.63 -16.91
CA ARG A 206 -4.74 4.33 -16.27
C ARG A 206 -5.01 4.47 -14.76
N ARG A 207 -4.21 5.27 -14.06
CA ARG A 207 -4.36 5.49 -12.60
C ARG A 207 -5.68 6.22 -12.26
N ILE A 208 -6.05 7.24 -13.03
CA ILE A 208 -7.32 7.94 -12.81
C ILE A 208 -8.52 7.02 -13.11
N LYS A 209 -8.42 6.19 -14.16
CA LYS A 209 -9.45 5.17 -14.42
C LYS A 209 -9.56 4.18 -13.27
N LEU A 210 -8.44 3.68 -12.77
CA LEU A 210 -8.41 2.79 -11.61
C LEU A 210 -9.10 3.41 -10.39
N TYR A 211 -8.86 4.70 -10.12
CA TYR A 211 -9.54 5.43 -9.05
C TYR A 211 -11.05 5.47 -9.27
N SER A 212 -11.48 5.85 -10.47
CA SER A 212 -12.90 5.92 -10.83
C SER A 212 -13.60 4.56 -10.75
N ASP A 213 -12.98 3.51 -11.27
CA ASP A 213 -13.52 2.15 -11.24
C ASP A 213 -13.61 1.61 -9.81
N SER A 214 -12.61 1.92 -8.98
CA SER A 214 -12.61 1.56 -7.57
C SER A 214 -13.70 2.28 -6.79
N LEU A 215 -13.90 3.58 -7.06
CA LEU A 215 -14.95 4.38 -6.46
C LEU A 215 -16.35 3.87 -6.84
N ALA A 216 -16.55 3.46 -8.11
CA ALA A 216 -17.83 2.95 -8.60
C ALA A 216 -18.30 1.68 -7.89
N ARG A 217 -17.37 0.88 -7.33
CA ARG A 217 -17.72 -0.39 -6.65
C ARG A 217 -18.55 -0.20 -5.39
N TYR A 218 -18.23 0.80 -4.57
CA TYR A 218 -18.83 0.98 -3.24
C TYR A 218 -19.43 2.38 -3.01
N GLY A 219 -19.16 3.35 -3.87
CA GLY A 219 -19.79 4.66 -3.89
C GLY A 219 -19.48 5.60 -2.70
N LYS A 220 -18.53 5.24 -1.82
CA LYS A 220 -18.13 6.06 -0.66
C LYS A 220 -16.70 6.61 -0.82
N SER A 221 -15.79 5.74 -1.16
CA SER A 221 -14.41 6.03 -1.50
C SER A 221 -13.87 4.89 -2.36
N PRO A 222 -12.70 5.04 -3.01
CA PRO A 222 -12.11 3.95 -3.78
C PRO A 222 -11.42 2.90 -2.89
N TYR A 223 -11.44 3.06 -1.56
CA TYR A 223 -10.59 2.31 -0.65
C TYR A 223 -11.35 1.29 0.19
N LEU A 224 -10.65 0.17 0.45
CA LEU A 224 -11.04 -0.88 1.38
C LEU A 224 -9.97 -1.03 2.46
N TYR A 225 -10.38 -1.53 3.62
CA TYR A 225 -9.48 -1.97 4.68
C TYR A 225 -9.98 -3.29 5.26
N PRO A 226 -9.08 -4.25 5.60
CA PRO A 226 -9.50 -5.52 6.17
C PRO A 226 -10.05 -5.33 7.59
N MET A 227 -11.04 -6.12 7.93
CA MET A 227 -11.48 -6.29 9.31
C MET A 227 -10.35 -6.94 10.09
N TYR A 228 -10.17 -6.53 11.33
CA TYR A 228 -9.10 -7.00 12.23
C TYR A 228 -7.67 -6.60 11.82
N GLY A 229 -7.52 -5.69 10.83
CA GLY A 229 -6.23 -5.16 10.40
C GLY A 229 -5.50 -5.96 9.32
N LEU A 230 -4.34 -5.46 8.93
CA LEU A 230 -3.57 -5.98 7.80
C LEU A 230 -2.84 -7.30 8.10
N GLY A 231 -2.64 -7.65 9.37
CA GLY A 231 -1.94 -8.89 9.76
C GLY A 231 -2.60 -10.18 9.28
N GLU A 232 -3.90 -10.11 8.96
CA GLU A 232 -4.64 -11.23 8.37
C GLU A 232 -4.20 -11.53 6.92
N LEU A 233 -3.68 -10.53 6.17
CA LEU A 233 -3.24 -10.71 4.78
C LEU A 233 -2.04 -11.66 4.66
N PRO A 234 -0.92 -11.48 5.38
CA PRO A 234 0.20 -12.42 5.35
C PRO A 234 -0.22 -13.85 5.73
N GLN A 235 -1.08 -13.97 6.75
CA GLN A 235 -1.57 -15.28 7.20
C GLN A 235 -2.47 -15.95 6.15
N GLY A 236 -3.32 -15.16 5.47
CA GLY A 236 -4.16 -15.65 4.37
C GLY A 236 -3.32 -16.20 3.21
N PHE A 237 -2.26 -15.49 2.82
CA PHE A 237 -1.33 -15.96 1.80
C PHE A 237 -0.50 -17.17 2.26
N ALA A 238 -0.10 -17.23 3.55
CA ALA A 238 0.58 -18.38 4.11
C ALA A 238 -0.31 -19.64 4.02
N ARG A 239 -1.58 -19.51 4.38
CA ARG A 239 -2.56 -20.60 4.25
C ARG A 239 -2.75 -21.03 2.79
N LEU A 240 -2.85 -20.08 1.88
CA LEU A 240 -2.92 -20.33 0.44
C LEU A 240 -1.72 -21.13 -0.04
N SER A 241 -0.50 -20.64 0.24
CA SER A 241 0.73 -21.33 -0.16
C SER A 241 0.78 -22.78 0.34
N ALA A 242 0.36 -23.02 1.60
CA ALA A 242 0.29 -24.36 2.18
C ALA A 242 -0.68 -25.29 1.42
N ILE A 243 -1.82 -24.78 0.95
CA ILE A 243 -2.78 -25.55 0.12
C ILE A 243 -2.13 -26.01 -1.19
N TYR A 244 -1.25 -25.20 -1.77
CA TYR A 244 -0.51 -25.53 -2.98
C TYR A 244 0.84 -26.23 -2.73
N GLY A 245 1.04 -26.77 -1.51
CA GLY A 245 2.23 -27.54 -1.15
C GLY A 245 3.44 -26.73 -0.71
N GLY A 246 3.28 -25.42 -0.48
CA GLY A 246 4.32 -24.58 0.12
C GLY A 246 4.53 -24.91 1.60
N THR A 247 5.76 -24.76 2.05
CA THR A 247 6.16 -25.02 3.44
C THR A 247 6.52 -23.71 4.14
N TYR A 248 5.93 -23.46 5.31
CA TYR A 248 6.24 -22.28 6.14
C TYR A 248 6.97 -22.69 7.43
N MET A 249 8.03 -21.97 7.76
CA MET A 249 8.80 -22.13 9.00
C MET A 249 9.03 -20.78 9.68
N LEU A 250 8.36 -20.57 10.81
CA LEU A 250 8.62 -19.42 11.69
C LEU A 250 9.67 -19.78 12.74
N ASP A 251 10.20 -18.79 13.44
CA ASP A 251 11.26 -18.95 14.46
C ASP A 251 12.49 -19.72 13.92
N LYS A 252 12.82 -19.47 12.65
CA LYS A 252 13.90 -20.15 11.95
C LYS A 252 14.89 -19.11 11.43
N PRO A 253 15.96 -18.80 12.19
CA PRO A 253 17.00 -17.87 11.76
C PRO A 253 17.73 -18.41 10.54
N ILE A 254 18.12 -17.52 9.65
CA ILE A 254 18.94 -17.79 8.48
C ILE A 254 20.33 -17.24 8.73
N ASP A 255 21.34 -18.11 8.65
CA ASP A 255 22.74 -17.74 8.89
C ASP A 255 23.42 -17.25 7.60
N GLU A 256 23.01 -17.81 6.44
CA GLU A 256 23.69 -17.51 5.17
C GLU A 256 22.81 -17.87 3.96
N ILE A 257 22.89 -17.03 2.93
CA ILE A 257 22.46 -17.38 1.57
C ILE A 257 23.66 -17.97 0.84
N VAL A 258 23.59 -19.25 0.52
CA VAL A 258 24.70 -19.99 -0.07
C VAL A 258 24.81 -19.68 -1.56
N MET A 259 25.99 -19.24 -1.99
CA MET A 259 26.26 -18.85 -3.37
C MET A 259 27.29 -19.76 -4.01
N GLU A 260 27.09 -20.10 -5.29
CA GLU A 260 28.08 -20.75 -6.17
C GLU A 260 28.14 -20.00 -7.49
N ASP A 261 29.32 -19.65 -7.95
CA ASP A 261 29.57 -18.92 -9.21
C ASP A 261 28.69 -17.65 -9.38
N GLY A 262 28.46 -16.93 -8.28
CA GLY A 262 27.66 -15.70 -8.28
C GLY A 262 26.13 -15.91 -8.31
N ARG A 263 25.64 -17.15 -8.19
CA ARG A 263 24.22 -17.49 -8.12
C ARG A 263 23.88 -18.19 -6.82
N VAL A 264 22.66 -17.97 -6.33
CA VAL A 264 22.16 -18.66 -5.14
C VAL A 264 21.95 -20.15 -5.47
N VAL A 265 22.36 -21.01 -4.52
CA VAL A 265 22.14 -22.47 -4.58
C VAL A 265 21.40 -23.00 -3.36
N GLY A 266 21.24 -22.18 -2.33
CA GLY A 266 20.51 -22.57 -1.13
C GLY A 266 20.58 -21.55 -0.02
N VAL A 267 19.98 -21.91 1.11
CA VAL A 267 19.94 -21.10 2.34
C VAL A 267 20.30 -22.00 3.51
N ARG A 268 21.21 -21.52 4.39
CA ARG A 268 21.67 -22.23 5.58
C ARG A 268 21.00 -21.73 6.84
N SER A 269 20.57 -22.66 7.69
CA SER A 269 20.10 -22.43 9.04
C SER A 269 20.73 -23.47 9.96
N GLY A 270 21.67 -23.07 10.80
CA GLY A 270 22.46 -23.98 11.61
C GLY A 270 23.24 -24.98 10.75
N LYS A 271 22.95 -26.27 10.95
CA LYS A 271 23.57 -27.37 10.18
C LYS A 271 22.77 -27.77 8.93
N GLU A 272 21.58 -27.23 8.74
CA GLU A 272 20.68 -27.57 7.63
C GLU A 272 20.88 -26.62 6.47
N ILE A 273 20.87 -27.15 5.25
CA ILE A 273 20.89 -26.37 4.01
C ILE A 273 19.67 -26.77 3.17
N ALA A 274 18.79 -25.81 2.91
CA ALA A 274 17.75 -25.96 1.91
C ALA A 274 18.30 -25.51 0.55
N LYS A 275 18.26 -26.38 -0.43
CA LYS A 275 18.68 -26.05 -1.80
C LYS A 275 17.58 -25.30 -2.53
N CYS A 276 17.93 -24.33 -3.35
CA CYS A 276 16.96 -23.61 -4.18
C CYS A 276 17.57 -23.04 -5.45
N LYS A 277 16.70 -22.68 -6.38
CA LYS A 277 17.07 -21.99 -7.62
C LYS A 277 16.99 -20.47 -7.47
N GLN A 278 16.13 -19.98 -6.57
CA GLN A 278 15.83 -18.56 -6.38
C GLN A 278 15.57 -18.24 -4.90
N VAL A 279 15.95 -17.03 -4.48
CA VAL A 279 15.60 -16.46 -3.17
C VAL A 279 14.83 -15.17 -3.39
N TYR A 280 13.77 -14.97 -2.60
CA TYR A 280 12.98 -13.75 -2.49
C TYR A 280 13.03 -13.28 -1.05
N CYS A 281 13.35 -12.01 -0.81
CA CYS A 281 13.52 -11.55 0.57
C CYS A 281 13.28 -10.04 0.73
N ASP A 282 13.05 -9.62 1.97
CA ASP A 282 13.09 -8.22 2.33
C ASP A 282 14.56 -7.74 2.51
N PRO A 283 14.81 -6.40 2.52
CA PRO A 283 16.14 -5.82 2.60
C PRO A 283 16.97 -6.29 3.80
N SER A 284 16.33 -6.63 4.91
CA SER A 284 16.99 -6.95 6.16
C SER A 284 17.76 -8.29 6.16
N TYR A 285 17.51 -9.15 5.17
CA TYR A 285 18.24 -10.41 4.99
C TYR A 285 19.53 -10.27 4.18
N VAL A 286 19.67 -9.18 3.43
CA VAL A 286 20.78 -8.96 2.48
C VAL A 286 21.29 -7.52 2.51
N PRO A 287 21.80 -7.05 3.66
CA PRO A 287 22.19 -5.65 3.85
C PRO A 287 23.31 -5.19 2.90
N ASP A 288 24.09 -6.11 2.37
CA ASP A 288 25.16 -5.88 1.40
C ASP A 288 24.68 -5.73 -0.06
N LYS A 289 23.40 -6.00 -0.33
CA LYS A 289 22.77 -5.94 -1.66
C LYS A 289 21.72 -4.84 -1.78
N VAL A 290 21.61 -4.00 -0.78
CA VAL A 290 20.66 -2.88 -0.73
C VAL A 290 21.37 -1.59 -0.38
N GLU A 291 20.81 -0.48 -0.82
CA GLU A 291 21.29 0.84 -0.44
C GLU A 291 20.19 1.64 0.26
N LYS A 292 20.60 2.45 1.23
CA LYS A 292 19.70 3.38 1.89
C LYS A 292 19.49 4.60 1.00
N THR A 293 18.30 4.75 0.45
CA THR A 293 17.93 5.87 -0.43
C THR A 293 17.14 6.96 0.26
N GLY A 294 16.68 6.72 1.50
CA GLY A 294 15.94 7.71 2.27
C GLY A 294 15.49 7.22 3.64
N GLN A 295 14.55 7.92 4.20
CA GLN A 295 13.88 7.56 5.46
C GLN A 295 12.40 7.90 5.38
N VAL A 296 11.59 7.19 6.16
CA VAL A 296 10.15 7.44 6.33
C VAL A 296 9.84 7.64 7.79
N ILE A 297 9.17 8.75 8.12
CA ILE A 297 8.61 8.96 9.44
C ILE A 297 7.14 8.51 9.45
N ARG A 298 6.76 7.82 10.54
CA ARG A 298 5.38 7.39 10.83
C ARG A 298 5.03 7.74 12.26
N CYS A 299 3.82 8.28 12.44
CA CYS A 299 3.27 8.55 13.76
C CYS A 299 1.91 7.88 13.92
N ILE A 300 1.84 6.86 14.76
CA ILE A 300 0.58 6.23 15.17
C ILE A 300 -0.05 7.11 16.25
N CYS A 301 -1.32 7.48 16.07
CA CYS A 301 -2.06 8.33 16.99
C CYS A 301 -3.33 7.62 17.48
N LEU A 302 -3.47 7.45 18.79
CA LEU A 302 -4.69 6.94 19.42
C LEU A 302 -5.61 8.11 19.76
N MET A 303 -6.86 8.04 19.31
CA MET A 303 -7.84 9.12 19.41
C MET A 303 -9.19 8.57 19.89
N ASP A 304 -9.97 9.41 20.56
CA ASP A 304 -11.33 9.11 21.03
C ASP A 304 -12.41 9.89 20.24
N HIS A 305 -12.05 10.41 19.08
CA HIS A 305 -12.93 11.14 18.18
C HIS A 305 -12.48 10.96 16.71
N PRO A 306 -13.37 11.14 15.71
CA PRO A 306 -13.00 11.16 14.31
C PRO A 306 -12.17 12.41 13.96
N VAL A 307 -11.55 12.44 12.77
CA VAL A 307 -10.85 13.64 12.30
C VAL A 307 -11.84 14.80 12.14
N PRO A 308 -11.53 15.99 12.68
CA PRO A 308 -12.38 17.17 12.52
C PRO A 308 -12.67 17.48 11.04
N ASN A 309 -13.86 18.00 10.75
CA ASN A 309 -14.33 18.37 9.41
C ASN A 309 -14.48 17.21 8.39
N THR A 310 -14.57 15.98 8.86
CA THR A 310 -14.83 14.80 8.01
C THR A 310 -16.28 14.32 8.07
N ARG A 311 -17.19 15.10 8.66
CA ARG A 311 -18.59 14.69 8.93
C ARG A 311 -18.68 13.44 9.78
N ASP A 312 -17.83 13.36 10.78
CA ASP A 312 -17.72 12.26 11.75
C ASP A 312 -17.44 10.90 11.09
N ALA A 313 -16.73 10.90 9.97
CA ALA A 313 -16.36 9.68 9.26
C ALA A 313 -15.52 8.76 10.15
N LEU A 314 -15.91 7.48 10.21
CA LEU A 314 -15.26 6.47 11.06
C LEU A 314 -14.02 5.86 10.41
N SER A 315 -13.76 6.19 9.17
CA SER A 315 -12.51 5.87 8.46
C SER A 315 -12.28 6.86 7.33
N THR A 316 -11.03 7.32 7.17
CA THR A 316 -10.66 8.33 6.19
C THR A 316 -9.26 8.12 5.65
N GLN A 317 -9.05 8.55 4.41
CA GLN A 317 -7.74 8.87 3.87
C GLN A 317 -7.66 10.35 3.57
N ILE A 318 -6.58 11.01 4.00
CA ILE A 318 -6.33 12.41 3.69
C ILE A 318 -4.95 12.51 3.07
N ILE A 319 -4.83 13.18 1.93
CA ILE A 319 -3.57 13.48 1.29
C ILE A 319 -3.32 14.99 1.39
N ILE A 320 -2.14 15.35 1.87
CA ILE A 320 -1.64 16.72 1.89
C ILE A 320 -0.59 16.82 0.79
N PRO A 321 -0.93 17.38 -0.38
CA PRO A 321 0.03 17.52 -1.48
C PRO A 321 1.22 18.38 -1.08
N GLN A 322 2.39 17.98 -1.49
CA GLN A 322 3.70 18.56 -1.14
C GLN A 322 3.74 20.11 -1.24
N LYS A 323 3.20 20.67 -2.32
CA LYS A 323 3.21 22.12 -2.56
C LYS A 323 2.34 22.91 -1.59
N GLN A 324 1.30 22.28 -1.01
CA GLN A 324 0.40 22.95 -0.07
C GLN A 324 1.09 23.30 1.25
N VAL A 325 2.19 22.63 1.56
CA VAL A 325 2.97 22.77 2.80
C VAL A 325 4.46 23.02 2.56
N GLY A 326 4.84 23.37 1.32
CA GLY A 326 6.21 23.75 0.96
C GLY A 326 7.22 22.61 1.04
N ARG A 327 6.80 21.38 0.73
CA ARG A 327 7.61 20.17 0.76
C ARG A 327 7.86 19.60 -0.65
N LYS A 328 8.73 18.58 -0.73
CA LYS A 328 9.00 17.79 -1.95
C LYS A 328 8.22 16.47 -1.97
N SER A 329 7.68 16.04 -0.81
CA SER A 329 6.93 14.81 -0.64
C SER A 329 5.60 15.08 0.05
N ASP A 330 4.56 14.34 -0.34
CA ASP A 330 3.24 14.41 0.26
C ASP A 330 3.25 13.93 1.71
N ILE A 331 2.30 14.41 2.51
CA ILE A 331 1.99 13.86 3.82
C ILE A 331 0.69 13.07 3.70
N TYR A 332 0.72 11.85 4.22
CA TYR A 332 -0.42 10.94 4.21
C TYR A 332 -1.00 10.82 5.61
N VAL A 333 -2.34 10.87 5.70
CA VAL A 333 -3.07 10.63 6.94
C VAL A 333 -4.13 9.58 6.67
N SER A 334 -4.09 8.49 7.42
CA SER A 334 -5.14 7.48 7.42
C SER A 334 -5.79 7.39 8.80
N LEU A 335 -7.10 7.13 8.83
CA LEU A 335 -7.85 6.86 10.05
C LEU A 335 -8.68 5.60 9.86
N VAL A 336 -8.59 4.70 10.83
CA VAL A 336 -9.47 3.54 10.99
C VAL A 336 -10.00 3.53 12.41
N SER A 337 -11.07 2.78 12.70
CA SER A 337 -11.72 2.81 14.00
C SER A 337 -12.18 1.44 14.46
N TYR A 338 -12.82 1.40 15.60
CA TYR A 338 -13.50 0.23 16.13
C TYR A 338 -14.45 -0.44 15.12
N THR A 339 -14.93 0.28 14.10
CA THR A 339 -15.80 -0.30 13.08
C THR A 339 -15.07 -1.23 12.11
N HIS A 340 -13.74 -1.18 12.07
CA HIS A 340 -12.87 -2.14 11.39
C HIS A 340 -12.33 -3.22 12.35
N GLN A 341 -12.82 -3.26 13.60
CA GLN A 341 -12.39 -4.20 14.65
C GLN A 341 -10.88 -4.11 14.95
N VAL A 342 -10.31 -2.93 14.85
CA VAL A 342 -8.87 -2.67 15.12
C VAL A 342 -8.64 -1.85 16.37
N ALA A 343 -9.71 -1.32 16.99
CA ALA A 343 -9.65 -0.54 18.22
C ALA A 343 -10.85 -0.87 19.12
N ALA A 344 -10.75 -0.57 20.41
CA ALA A 344 -11.86 -0.66 21.34
C ALA A 344 -12.99 0.31 20.91
N LYS A 345 -14.22 0.00 21.28
CA LYS A 345 -15.39 0.79 20.89
C LYS A 345 -15.25 2.26 21.29
N GLY A 346 -15.48 3.15 20.33
CA GLY A 346 -15.33 4.61 20.50
C GLY A 346 -13.91 5.12 20.25
N TRP A 347 -12.96 4.24 19.95
CA TRP A 347 -11.57 4.60 19.67
C TRP A 347 -11.24 4.55 18.19
N PHE A 348 -10.22 5.34 17.84
CA PHE A 348 -9.72 5.53 16.48
C PHE A 348 -8.19 5.41 16.48
N ILE A 349 -7.67 4.90 15.40
CA ILE A 349 -6.23 4.83 15.13
C ILE A 349 -5.95 5.66 13.89
N ALA A 350 -5.19 6.74 14.04
CA ALA A 350 -4.69 7.50 12.90
C ALA A 350 -3.20 7.22 12.67
N MET A 351 -2.79 7.24 11.41
CA MET A 351 -1.39 7.23 10.99
C MET A 351 -1.10 8.50 10.23
N VAL A 352 -0.03 9.20 10.61
CA VAL A 352 0.54 10.29 9.82
C VAL A 352 1.92 9.88 9.34
N SER A 353 2.18 9.98 8.04
CA SER A 353 3.44 9.53 7.45
C SER A 353 3.90 10.43 6.31
N THR A 354 5.22 10.55 6.15
CA THR A 354 5.86 11.22 5.02
C THR A 354 7.29 10.72 4.83
N THR A 355 7.86 10.97 3.66
CA THR A 355 9.30 10.82 3.43
C THR A 355 10.06 11.92 4.17
N VAL A 356 11.13 11.58 4.84
CA VAL A 356 11.97 12.52 5.60
C VAL A 356 12.81 13.35 4.63
N GLU A 357 12.81 14.66 4.83
CA GLU A 357 13.54 15.64 4.00
C GLU A 357 14.55 16.48 4.80
N THR A 358 14.44 16.47 6.14
CA THR A 358 15.25 17.33 7.03
C THR A 358 15.75 16.54 8.26
N ASP A 359 16.62 17.17 9.02
CA ASP A 359 17.13 16.58 10.29
C ASP A 359 16.12 16.63 11.44
N ASN A 360 14.91 17.15 11.19
CA ASN A 360 13.83 17.22 12.18
C ASN A 360 12.52 16.59 11.65
N PRO A 361 12.48 15.25 11.54
CA PRO A 361 11.36 14.55 10.93
C PRO A 361 10.01 14.79 11.61
N GLU A 362 9.98 14.97 12.94
CA GLU A 362 8.72 15.19 13.67
C GLU A 362 8.03 16.50 13.27
N ASN A 363 8.80 17.54 12.94
CA ASN A 363 8.21 18.78 12.44
C ASN A 363 7.60 18.62 11.05
N GLU A 364 8.10 17.66 10.28
CA GLU A 364 7.65 17.43 8.91
C GLU A 364 6.23 16.84 8.85
N ILE A 365 5.81 16.07 9.85
CA ILE A 365 4.47 15.50 9.94
C ILE A 365 3.48 16.42 10.67
N LYS A 366 3.95 17.56 11.21
CA LYS A 366 3.09 18.48 11.97
C LYS A 366 1.83 18.92 11.22
N PRO A 367 1.86 19.26 9.90
CA PRO A 367 0.63 19.59 9.17
C PRO A 367 -0.43 18.49 9.20
N GLY A 368 0.00 17.22 9.16
CA GLY A 368 -0.90 16.06 9.29
C GLY A 368 -1.42 15.88 10.70
N LEU A 369 -0.57 16.04 11.72
CA LEU A 369 -0.97 15.96 13.12
C LEU A 369 -1.95 17.08 13.51
N ASP A 370 -1.76 18.28 13.02
CA ASP A 370 -2.65 19.44 13.27
C ASP A 370 -4.08 19.20 12.76
N LEU A 371 -4.26 18.36 11.73
CA LEU A 371 -5.60 17.98 11.23
C LEU A 371 -6.35 17.04 12.16
N LEU A 372 -5.65 16.27 12.97
CA LEU A 372 -6.24 15.23 13.81
C LEU A 372 -7.00 15.82 15.01
N GLY A 373 -6.65 17.04 15.47
CA GLY A 373 -7.16 17.60 16.73
C GLY A 373 -6.47 16.99 17.96
N PRO A 374 -7.15 16.84 19.10
CA PRO A 374 -6.55 16.28 20.31
C PRO A 374 -6.14 14.82 20.14
N ILE A 375 -4.88 14.49 20.41
CA ILE A 375 -4.35 13.13 20.36
C ILE A 375 -4.14 12.63 21.79
N ARG A 376 -4.68 11.46 22.12
CA ARG A 376 -4.52 10.86 23.46
C ARG A 376 -3.13 10.28 23.66
N GLN A 377 -2.62 9.56 22.68
CA GLN A 377 -1.28 8.98 22.70
C GLN A 377 -0.73 8.96 21.28
N LYS A 378 0.56 9.24 21.12
CA LYS A 378 1.27 9.12 19.85
C LYS A 378 2.52 8.28 19.99
N PHE A 379 2.83 7.54 18.92
CA PHE A 379 4.04 6.73 18.81
C PHE A 379 4.73 7.09 17.51
N VAL A 380 5.94 7.63 17.61
CA VAL A 380 6.73 8.09 16.45
C VAL A 380 7.81 7.07 16.12
N SER A 381 7.97 6.76 14.86
CA SER A 381 9.07 5.96 14.36
C SER A 381 9.65 6.56 13.09
N VAL A 382 10.96 6.50 12.95
CA VAL A 382 11.68 6.81 11.70
C VAL A 382 12.38 5.54 11.27
N SER A 383 12.08 5.07 10.06
CA SER A 383 12.68 3.88 9.46
C SER A 383 13.47 4.23 8.21
N ASP A 384 14.58 3.54 8.02
CA ASP A 384 15.37 3.67 6.79
C ASP A 384 14.60 3.06 5.62
N TYR A 385 14.73 3.68 4.47
CA TYR A 385 14.17 3.19 3.22
C TYR A 385 15.30 2.63 2.36
N TYR A 386 15.22 1.34 2.09
CA TYR A 386 16.19 0.59 1.33
C TYR A 386 15.63 0.17 -0.02
N GLU A 387 16.48 0.22 -1.04
CA GLU A 387 16.21 -0.30 -2.38
C GLU A 387 17.30 -1.27 -2.80
N PRO A 388 16.98 -2.29 -3.62
CA PRO A 388 17.98 -3.21 -4.17
C PRO A 388 19.01 -2.47 -5.03
N THR A 389 20.28 -2.88 -4.96
CA THR A 389 21.36 -2.32 -5.80
C THR A 389 21.40 -2.89 -7.21
N ASP A 390 20.71 -4.01 -7.46
CA ASP A 390 20.59 -4.66 -8.77
C ASP A 390 19.21 -5.31 -8.96
N ASP A 391 18.94 -5.84 -10.16
CA ASP A 391 17.67 -6.46 -10.52
C ASP A 391 17.51 -7.91 -10.04
N GLY A 392 18.54 -8.52 -9.46
CA GLY A 392 18.58 -9.88 -8.95
C GLY A 392 18.66 -10.98 -10.03
N ILE A 393 18.61 -10.65 -11.31
CA ILE A 393 18.57 -11.64 -12.39
C ILE A 393 19.85 -12.49 -12.43
N GLN A 394 21.01 -11.87 -12.23
CA GLN A 394 22.28 -12.59 -12.26
C GLN A 394 22.43 -13.48 -11.02
N SER A 395 22.19 -12.95 -9.83
CA SER A 395 22.34 -13.67 -8.56
C SER A 395 21.20 -14.63 -8.26
N GLN A 396 20.04 -14.45 -8.90
CA GLN A 396 18.75 -15.09 -8.60
C GLN A 396 18.26 -14.81 -7.15
N ILE A 397 18.63 -13.64 -6.62
CA ILE A 397 18.16 -13.11 -5.34
C ILE A 397 17.31 -11.86 -5.65
N PHE A 398 16.01 -11.95 -5.42
CA PHE A 398 15.04 -10.89 -5.70
C PHE A 398 14.64 -10.22 -4.39
N ILE A 399 14.95 -8.94 -4.26
CA ILE A 399 14.81 -8.19 -3.02
C ILE A 399 13.67 -7.20 -3.18
N SER A 400 12.75 -7.14 -2.20
CA SER A 400 11.72 -6.12 -2.15
C SER A 400 12.29 -4.78 -1.65
N ALA A 401 11.74 -3.67 -2.10
CA ALA A 401 12.05 -2.38 -1.51
C ALA A 401 11.42 -2.23 -0.11
N SER A 402 11.87 -1.30 0.71
CA SER A 402 11.19 -0.94 1.96
C SER A 402 9.79 -0.39 1.70
N TYR A 403 8.93 -0.29 2.74
CA TYR A 403 7.60 0.32 2.61
C TYR A 403 7.71 1.84 2.63
N ASP A 404 7.18 2.48 1.60
CA ASP A 404 7.11 3.94 1.48
C ASP A 404 6.11 4.58 2.45
N ALA A 405 6.03 5.90 2.42
CA ALA A 405 5.14 6.68 3.29
C ALA A 405 3.66 6.64 2.87
N THR A 406 3.32 6.11 1.68
CA THR A 406 1.95 6.13 1.18
C THR A 406 1.01 5.27 2.03
N THR A 407 -0.25 5.70 2.13
CA THR A 407 -1.31 4.99 2.86
C THR A 407 -2.19 4.13 1.93
N HIS A 408 -1.67 3.73 0.78
CA HIS A 408 -2.31 2.81 -0.18
C HIS A 408 -1.32 1.78 -0.71
N PHE A 409 -1.84 0.65 -1.23
CA PHE A 409 -1.01 -0.48 -1.66
C PHE A 409 -0.48 -0.40 -3.10
N GLU A 410 -0.80 0.63 -3.86
CA GLU A 410 -0.48 0.65 -5.30
C GLU A 410 1.02 0.53 -5.58
N THR A 411 1.87 1.27 -4.84
CA THR A 411 3.34 1.17 -4.98
C THR A 411 3.87 -0.19 -4.53
N THR A 412 3.31 -0.74 -3.46
CA THR A 412 3.66 -2.08 -2.95
C THR A 412 3.33 -3.17 -3.96
N CYS A 413 2.17 -3.07 -4.63
CA CYS A 413 1.77 -4.01 -5.67
C CYS A 413 2.65 -3.94 -6.91
N LEU A 414 3.06 -2.75 -7.31
CA LEU A 414 3.98 -2.58 -8.44
C LEU A 414 5.32 -3.24 -8.16
N ASP A 415 5.86 -3.09 -6.95
CA ASP A 415 7.10 -3.75 -6.52
C ASP A 415 6.97 -5.28 -6.58
N VAL A 416 5.90 -5.83 -6.00
CA VAL A 416 5.63 -7.28 -6.01
C VAL A 416 5.51 -7.83 -7.45
N LEU A 417 4.75 -7.16 -8.31
CA LEU A 417 4.56 -7.59 -9.70
C LEU A 417 5.85 -7.51 -10.52
N ASP A 418 6.68 -6.49 -10.28
CA ASP A 418 7.98 -6.35 -10.92
C ASP A 418 8.95 -7.45 -10.46
N ILE A 419 9.00 -7.75 -9.16
CA ILE A 419 9.80 -8.84 -8.60
C ILE A 419 9.34 -10.18 -9.20
N PHE A 420 8.03 -10.42 -9.26
CA PHE A 420 7.48 -11.64 -9.86
C PHE A 420 7.91 -11.78 -11.32
N ARG A 421 7.79 -10.72 -12.12
CA ARG A 421 8.22 -10.69 -13.53
C ARG A 421 9.72 -10.97 -13.67
N ARG A 422 10.56 -10.34 -12.86
CA ARG A 422 12.02 -10.55 -12.88
C ARG A 422 12.39 -11.99 -12.52
N GLY A 423 11.73 -12.58 -11.55
CA GLY A 423 12.00 -13.92 -11.08
C GLY A 423 11.44 -15.02 -11.97
N THR A 424 10.29 -14.82 -12.61
CA THR A 424 9.64 -15.84 -13.46
C THR A 424 9.91 -15.65 -14.95
N GLY A 425 10.29 -14.44 -15.39
CA GLY A 425 10.42 -14.06 -16.79
C GLY A 425 9.10 -13.71 -17.47
N GLU A 426 7.97 -13.74 -16.75
CA GLU A 426 6.63 -13.50 -17.28
C GLU A 426 5.87 -12.51 -16.39
N ASP A 427 5.02 -11.68 -17.02
CA ASP A 427 4.07 -10.86 -16.29
C ASP A 427 3.01 -11.73 -15.63
N PHE A 428 2.52 -11.29 -14.45
CA PHE A 428 1.43 -12.00 -13.80
C PHE A 428 0.14 -11.85 -14.62
N ASP A 429 -0.39 -12.98 -15.08
CA ASP A 429 -1.56 -13.02 -15.96
C ASP A 429 -2.87 -13.02 -15.15
N PHE A 430 -3.41 -11.83 -14.94
CA PHE A 430 -4.70 -11.66 -14.28
C PHE A 430 -5.89 -12.26 -15.03
N SER A 431 -5.75 -12.63 -16.32
CA SER A 431 -6.85 -13.22 -17.11
C SER A 431 -7.04 -14.70 -16.82
N LYS A 432 -6.00 -15.37 -16.34
CA LYS A 432 -6.06 -16.78 -15.88
C LYS A 432 -6.77 -16.92 -14.52
N VAL A 433 -7.19 -15.80 -13.95
CA VAL A 433 -7.98 -15.73 -12.72
C VAL A 433 -9.35 -16.33 -12.99
N LYS A 434 -9.52 -17.60 -12.77
CA LYS A 434 -10.86 -18.18 -12.65
C LYS A 434 -11.48 -17.60 -11.38
N LEU A 435 -12.40 -16.67 -11.54
CA LEU A 435 -13.40 -16.37 -10.54
C LEU A 435 -14.24 -17.64 -10.38
N ASP A 436 -13.85 -18.51 -9.46
CA ASP A 436 -14.75 -19.49 -8.91
C ASP A 436 -15.73 -18.71 -8.02
N LEU A 437 -16.67 -18.05 -8.70
CA LEU A 437 -17.92 -17.64 -8.08
C LEU A 437 -18.62 -18.96 -7.84
N GLY A 438 -18.44 -19.49 -6.59
CA GLY A 438 -19.13 -20.70 -6.20
C GLY A 438 -20.57 -20.60 -6.66
N ASP A 439 -20.98 -21.51 -7.51
CA ASP A 439 -22.37 -21.79 -7.75
C ASP A 439 -23.00 -22.06 -6.38
N GLU A 440 -23.66 -21.06 -5.80
CA GLU A 440 -24.64 -21.30 -4.76
C GLU A 440 -25.71 -22.14 -5.44
N GLU A 441 -25.57 -23.46 -5.32
CA GLU A 441 -26.68 -24.37 -5.54
C GLU A 441 -27.84 -23.95 -4.61
N GLN A 442 -28.93 -23.68 -5.24
CA GLN A 442 -30.26 -23.32 -4.72
C GLN A 442 -30.77 -24.24 -3.61
#